data_1afe193fb160ff097cb6e49a95e50272
#
_entry.id   1afe193fb160ff097cb6e49a95e50272
#
_cell.length_a   1.000
_cell.length_b   1.000
_cell.length_c   1.000
_cell.angle_alpha   90.00
_cell.angle_beta   90.00
_cell.angle_gamma   90.00
#
_symmetry.space_group_name_H-M   'P 1'
#
loop_
_entity.id
_entity.type
_entity.pdbx_description
1 polymer ?
#
loop_
_entity_poly.entity_id
_entity_poly.type
_entity_poly.pdbx_seq_one_letter_code
_entity_poly.pdbx_strand_id
1 'polypeptide(L)'
;MTFNTTASSLTRHGVAREIDKKECHDLLQEAYDNNLVQFGENVRESVNFICNCCGCCCEAMIAARRFAVLNPVHTTNFIPVIDEKTCNGCGKCVNVCPVDAMTLVSAHDPDKPRMKIARLNDELCLGCGVCIRSCNKHKSLSLESRPKRVLTPLNGTHRAVVMAIERGKLQNLIFDNQVLWSHRAMAGVLGVILQLPPIKQALASEQLKSRYLETLINHTRH
;
A
#
# COMPACT_ATOMS: atom_id res chain seq x y z
N MET A 1 15.51 -6.23 -1.25
CA MET A 1 16.54 -6.02 -0.23
C MET A 1 15.92 -6.22 1.14
N THR A 2 16.67 -6.80 2.06
CA THR A 2 16.23 -7.05 3.45
C THR A 2 17.15 -6.37 4.44
N PHE A 3 16.64 -6.08 5.63
CA PHE A 3 17.32 -5.35 6.69
C PHE A 3 17.16 -6.05 8.04
N ASN A 4 17.92 -5.61 9.03
CA ASN A 4 17.81 -6.03 10.42
C ASN A 4 17.90 -7.56 10.61
N THR A 5 17.07 -8.11 11.46
CA THR A 5 17.05 -9.54 11.80
C THR A 5 16.77 -10.44 10.61
N THR A 6 15.94 -9.98 9.67
CA THR A 6 15.65 -10.72 8.42
C THR A 6 16.90 -10.83 7.56
N ALA A 7 17.65 -9.75 7.37
CA ALA A 7 18.90 -9.78 6.62
C ALA A 7 19.92 -10.73 7.26
N SER A 8 20.13 -10.62 8.59
CA SER A 8 21.05 -11.48 9.33
C SER A 8 20.68 -12.97 9.24
N SER A 9 19.37 -13.28 9.28
CA SER A 9 18.88 -14.64 9.13
C SER A 9 19.18 -15.20 7.73
N LEU A 10 18.85 -14.46 6.68
CA LEU A 10 19.04 -14.89 5.29
C LEU A 10 20.53 -15.06 4.96
N THR A 11 21.38 -14.16 5.43
CA THR A 11 22.84 -14.26 5.24
C THR A 11 23.40 -15.47 5.97
N ARG A 12 22.98 -15.73 7.21
CA ARG A 12 23.40 -16.90 7.98
C ARG A 12 23.07 -18.23 7.29
N HIS A 13 21.92 -18.29 6.61
CA HIS A 13 21.48 -19.49 5.90
C HIS A 13 21.99 -19.55 4.45
N GLY A 14 22.85 -18.64 4.02
CA GLY A 14 23.49 -18.65 2.70
C GLY A 14 22.52 -18.33 1.54
N VAL A 15 21.33 -17.82 1.81
CA VAL A 15 20.34 -17.46 0.76
C VAL A 15 20.42 -15.98 0.35
N ALA A 16 21.22 -15.19 1.06
CA ALA A 16 21.53 -13.81 0.74
C ALA A 16 22.98 -13.48 1.03
N ARG A 17 23.50 -12.44 0.41
CA ARG A 17 24.79 -11.84 0.74
C ARG A 17 24.62 -10.48 1.39
N GLU A 18 25.54 -10.12 2.24
CA GLU A 18 25.61 -8.78 2.81
C GLU A 18 26.08 -7.78 1.74
N ILE A 19 25.50 -6.59 1.76
CA ILE A 19 25.87 -5.48 0.90
C ILE A 19 26.12 -4.24 1.75
N ASP A 20 26.98 -3.37 1.28
CA ASP A 20 27.24 -2.10 1.95
C ASP A 20 26.18 -1.03 1.62
N LYS A 21 26.29 0.11 2.29
CA LYS A 21 25.36 1.23 2.12
C LYS A 21 25.40 1.77 0.68
N LYS A 22 26.58 1.82 0.06
CA LYS A 22 26.75 2.33 -1.29
C LYS A 22 26.06 1.42 -2.31
N GLU A 23 26.35 0.13 -2.25
CA GLU A 23 25.70 -0.84 -3.13
C GLU A 23 24.16 -0.85 -2.93
N CYS A 24 23.69 -0.70 -1.70
CA CYS A 24 22.27 -0.59 -1.43
C CYS A 24 21.64 0.63 -2.15
N HIS A 25 22.29 1.79 -2.11
CA HIS A 25 21.84 2.98 -2.83
C HIS A 25 21.89 2.79 -4.36
N ASP A 26 22.95 2.19 -4.88
CA ASP A 26 23.09 1.93 -6.31
C ASP A 26 21.97 1.00 -6.82
N LEU A 27 21.64 -0.07 -6.09
CA LEU A 27 20.52 -0.96 -6.41
C LEU A 27 19.14 -0.27 -6.33
N LEU A 28 18.95 0.65 -5.37
CA LEU A 28 17.73 1.44 -5.29
C LEU A 28 17.63 2.42 -6.47
N GLN A 29 18.73 3.01 -6.89
CA GLN A 29 18.78 3.90 -8.04
C GLN A 29 18.50 3.13 -9.34
N GLU A 30 19.11 1.96 -9.51
CA GLU A 30 18.85 1.09 -10.64
C GLU A 30 17.36 0.70 -10.74
N ALA A 31 16.75 0.34 -9.60
CA ALA A 31 15.32 0.04 -9.54
C ALA A 31 14.45 1.27 -9.89
N TYR A 32 14.87 2.45 -9.45
CA TYR A 32 14.22 3.71 -9.79
C TYR A 32 14.27 3.99 -11.29
N ASP A 33 15.42 3.82 -11.92
CA ASP A 33 15.64 4.08 -13.36
C ASP A 33 14.87 3.08 -14.23
N ASN A 34 14.69 1.85 -13.75
CA ASN A 34 13.89 0.81 -14.39
C ASN A 34 12.37 0.93 -14.09
N ASN A 35 11.90 2.03 -13.52
CA ASN A 35 10.50 2.28 -13.17
C ASN A 35 9.87 1.22 -12.24
N LEU A 36 10.66 0.57 -11.40
CA LEU A 36 10.14 -0.35 -10.41
C LEU A 36 9.47 0.39 -9.26
N VAL A 37 8.41 -0.20 -8.72
CA VAL A 37 7.77 0.30 -7.51
C VAL A 37 8.62 -0.06 -6.31
N GLN A 38 9.03 0.94 -5.56
CA GLN A 38 9.82 0.79 -4.35
C GLN A 38 8.89 0.95 -3.14
N PHE A 39 8.75 -0.10 -2.34
CA PHE A 39 7.94 -0.05 -1.13
C PHE A 39 8.48 -0.95 -0.02
N GLY A 40 8.32 -0.51 1.22
CA GLY A 40 8.62 -1.29 2.41
C GLY A 40 7.41 -2.04 2.95
N GLU A 41 7.48 -2.50 4.19
CA GLU A 41 6.41 -3.24 4.86
C GLU A 41 5.17 -2.40 5.20
N ASN A 42 5.14 -1.13 4.84
CA ASN A 42 4.12 -0.18 5.25
C ASN A 42 3.99 -0.07 6.77
N VAL A 43 5.11 0.06 7.44
CA VAL A 43 5.23 0.34 8.87
C VAL A 43 6.21 1.48 9.09
N ARG A 44 6.08 2.19 10.23
CA ARG A 44 6.92 3.33 10.57
C ARG A 44 8.25 2.94 11.20
N GLU A 45 8.26 1.81 11.91
CA GLU A 45 9.42 1.32 12.67
C GLU A 45 9.80 -0.08 12.21
N SER A 46 11.09 -0.39 12.30
CA SER A 46 11.63 -1.74 12.08
C SER A 46 11.27 -2.34 10.71
N VAL A 47 11.43 -1.56 9.66
CA VAL A 47 11.26 -2.05 8.28
C VAL A 47 12.28 -3.15 8.01
N ASN A 48 11.82 -4.34 7.64
CA ASN A 48 12.66 -5.51 7.41
C ASN A 48 13.03 -5.72 5.94
N PHE A 49 12.29 -5.09 5.01
CA PHE A 49 12.58 -5.19 3.57
C PHE A 49 12.14 -3.96 2.79
N ILE A 50 12.81 -3.74 1.67
CA ILE A 50 12.35 -2.85 0.58
C ILE A 50 12.20 -3.71 -0.67
N CYS A 51 10.97 -3.80 -1.17
CA CYS A 51 10.66 -4.40 -2.46
C CYS A 51 10.95 -3.44 -3.59
N ASN A 52 11.38 -3.99 -4.73
CA ASN A 52 11.53 -3.28 -5.98
C ASN A 52 10.79 -4.12 -7.05
N CYS A 53 9.54 -3.80 -7.30
CA CYS A 53 8.63 -4.67 -8.03
C CYS A 53 8.11 -4.03 -9.32
N CYS A 54 8.01 -4.83 -10.38
CA CYS A 54 7.17 -4.52 -11.54
C CYS A 54 5.74 -5.02 -11.32
N GLY A 55 4.80 -4.60 -12.14
CA GLY A 55 3.43 -5.14 -12.14
C GLY A 55 3.29 -6.53 -12.77
N CYS A 56 4.38 -7.13 -13.28
CA CYS A 56 4.34 -8.33 -14.12
C CYS A 56 4.23 -9.64 -13.31
N CYS A 57 4.90 -9.75 -12.16
CA CYS A 57 5.01 -11.00 -11.41
C CYS A 57 4.81 -10.85 -9.90
N CYS A 58 4.74 -9.63 -9.37
CA CYS A 58 4.48 -9.40 -7.96
C CYS A 58 3.03 -9.73 -7.62
N GLU A 59 2.81 -10.71 -6.74
CA GLU A 59 1.46 -11.14 -6.32
C GLU A 59 0.63 -9.98 -5.74
N ALA A 60 1.26 -9.10 -4.95
CA ALA A 60 0.57 -7.93 -4.38
C ALA A 60 0.08 -6.97 -5.47
N MET A 61 0.88 -6.72 -6.51
CA MET A 61 0.48 -5.87 -7.65
C MET A 61 -0.58 -6.54 -8.52
N ILE A 62 -0.45 -7.85 -8.75
CA ILE A 62 -1.45 -8.64 -9.49
C ILE A 62 -2.76 -8.66 -8.73
N ALA A 63 -2.72 -8.86 -7.40
CA ALA A 63 -3.91 -8.83 -6.57
C ALA A 63 -4.59 -7.45 -6.56
N ALA A 64 -3.82 -6.37 -6.43
CA ALA A 64 -4.34 -5.00 -6.51
C ALA A 64 -5.04 -4.74 -7.85
N ARG A 65 -4.45 -5.19 -8.96
CA ARG A 65 -5.00 -5.05 -10.31
C ARG A 65 -6.26 -5.87 -10.54
N ARG A 66 -6.30 -7.13 -10.04
CA ARG A 66 -7.42 -8.04 -10.24
C ARG A 66 -8.59 -7.83 -9.28
N PHE A 67 -8.28 -7.40 -8.07
CA PHE A 67 -9.21 -7.31 -6.95
C PHE A 67 -9.18 -5.92 -6.34
N ALA A 68 -9.50 -4.89 -7.13
CA ALA A 68 -9.48 -3.48 -6.73
C ALA A 68 -10.03 -3.21 -5.31
N VAL A 69 -11.07 -3.95 -4.92
CA VAL A 69 -11.72 -3.88 -3.59
C VAL A 69 -10.81 -4.37 -2.46
N LEU A 70 -9.79 -5.16 -2.77
CA LEU A 70 -8.82 -5.65 -1.78
C LEU A 70 -7.66 -4.69 -1.58
N ASN A 71 -7.75 -3.47 -2.11
CA ASN A 71 -6.63 -2.54 -2.05
C ASN A 71 -5.89 -2.68 -0.69
N PRO A 72 -5.06 -3.73 -0.52
CA PRO A 72 -4.52 -4.08 0.80
C PRO A 72 -3.44 -3.11 1.21
N VAL A 73 -3.13 -2.15 0.31
CA VAL A 73 -1.96 -1.35 0.45
C VAL A 73 -2.27 0.06 -0.05
N HIS A 74 -3.17 0.77 0.61
CA HIS A 74 -3.13 2.22 0.58
C HIS A 74 -1.84 2.65 1.30
N THR A 75 -0.74 2.51 0.60
CA THR A 75 0.59 2.63 1.20
C THR A 75 1.06 4.05 1.29
N THR A 76 0.46 4.96 0.51
CA THR A 76 0.91 6.34 0.48
C THR A 76 -0.24 7.31 0.71
N ASN A 77 0.11 8.45 1.32
CA ASN A 77 -0.79 9.59 1.49
C ASN A 77 -0.85 10.48 0.25
N PHE A 78 -0.31 10.02 -0.88
CA PHE A 78 -0.20 10.78 -2.10
C PHE A 78 -0.95 10.11 -3.25
N ILE A 79 -1.42 10.92 -4.18
CA ILE A 79 -2.08 10.50 -5.41
C ILE A 79 -1.59 11.37 -6.57
N PRO A 80 -1.37 10.82 -7.78
CA PRO A 80 -1.03 11.63 -8.93
C PRO A 80 -2.23 12.45 -9.41
N VAL A 81 -2.00 13.72 -9.65
CA VAL A 81 -2.95 14.64 -10.26
C VAL A 81 -2.46 15.00 -11.66
N ILE A 82 -3.38 15.05 -12.62
CA ILE A 82 -3.10 15.32 -14.03
C ILE A 82 -3.47 16.76 -14.35
N ASP A 83 -2.52 17.54 -14.84
CA ASP A 83 -2.83 18.82 -15.47
C ASP A 83 -3.25 18.57 -16.93
N GLU A 84 -4.55 18.66 -17.18
CA GLU A 84 -5.14 18.40 -18.48
C GLU A 84 -4.65 19.40 -19.55
N LYS A 85 -4.27 20.62 -19.15
CA LYS A 85 -3.81 21.66 -20.08
C LYS A 85 -2.45 21.37 -20.69
N THR A 86 -1.59 20.72 -19.92
CA THR A 86 -0.21 20.38 -20.32
C THR A 86 -0.08 18.93 -20.77
N CYS A 87 -1.09 18.09 -20.52
CA CYS A 87 -1.09 16.69 -20.92
C CYS A 87 -1.30 16.53 -22.44
N ASN A 88 -0.35 15.92 -23.11
CA ASN A 88 -0.41 15.66 -24.55
C ASN A 88 -0.85 14.23 -24.92
N GLY A 89 -1.26 13.42 -23.95
CA GLY A 89 -1.76 12.06 -24.19
C GLY A 89 -0.70 11.06 -24.70
N CYS A 90 0.57 11.25 -24.41
CA CYS A 90 1.65 10.40 -24.92
C CYS A 90 1.63 8.94 -24.40
N GLY A 91 0.83 8.61 -23.41
CA GLY A 91 0.63 7.27 -22.88
C GLY A 91 1.76 6.71 -21.99
N LYS A 92 2.86 7.43 -21.78
CA LYS A 92 3.98 6.92 -20.98
C LYS A 92 3.57 6.53 -19.55
N CYS A 93 2.72 7.34 -18.90
CA CYS A 93 2.21 7.08 -17.57
C CYS A 93 1.30 5.83 -17.52
N VAL A 94 0.62 5.51 -18.61
CA VAL A 94 -0.19 4.29 -18.74
C VAL A 94 0.71 3.07 -18.82
N ASN A 95 1.72 3.11 -19.69
CA ASN A 95 2.61 1.98 -19.95
C ASN A 95 3.44 1.55 -18.73
N VAL A 96 3.76 2.50 -17.84
CA VAL A 96 4.58 2.20 -16.64
C VAL A 96 3.75 1.92 -15.39
N CYS A 97 2.42 2.06 -15.46
CA CYS A 97 1.58 1.86 -14.29
C CYS A 97 1.50 0.38 -13.91
N PRO A 98 2.00 -0.04 -12.74
CA PRO A 98 2.10 -1.45 -12.39
C PRO A 98 0.74 -2.10 -12.08
N VAL A 99 -0.29 -1.28 -11.85
CA VAL A 99 -1.64 -1.73 -11.47
C VAL A 99 -2.72 -1.26 -12.45
N ASP A 100 -2.33 -0.75 -13.62
CA ASP A 100 -3.22 -0.28 -14.69
C ASP A 100 -4.23 0.80 -14.23
N ALA A 101 -3.83 1.60 -13.22
CA ALA A 101 -4.65 2.68 -12.70
C ALA A 101 -4.72 3.92 -13.62
N MET A 102 -3.86 3.99 -14.64
CA MET A 102 -3.81 5.09 -15.61
C MET A 102 -4.36 4.63 -16.95
N THR A 103 -5.24 5.44 -17.55
CA THR A 103 -5.82 5.18 -18.88
C THR A 103 -5.73 6.43 -19.74
N LEU A 104 -5.89 6.28 -21.05
CA LEU A 104 -6.05 7.40 -21.98
C LEU A 104 -7.52 7.53 -22.37
N VAL A 105 -8.06 8.73 -22.19
CA VAL A 105 -9.42 9.10 -22.62
C VAL A 105 -9.38 10.24 -23.64
N SER A 106 -10.48 10.46 -24.36
CA SER A 106 -10.61 11.62 -25.22
C SER A 106 -10.51 12.91 -24.40
N ALA A 107 -9.79 13.89 -24.92
CA ALA A 107 -9.71 15.22 -24.31
C ALA A 107 -10.99 16.05 -24.54
N HIS A 108 -11.90 15.59 -25.42
CA HIS A 108 -13.09 16.33 -25.86
C HIS A 108 -12.78 17.76 -26.35
N ASP A 109 -11.57 17.95 -26.90
CA ASP A 109 -11.15 19.24 -27.48
C ASP A 109 -11.77 19.39 -28.88
N PRO A 110 -12.62 20.42 -29.13
CA PRO A 110 -13.27 20.66 -30.42
C PRO A 110 -12.27 20.90 -31.57
N ASP A 111 -11.13 21.53 -31.23
CA ASP A 111 -10.09 21.88 -32.22
C ASP A 111 -9.17 20.69 -32.50
N LYS A 112 -9.11 19.73 -31.56
CA LYS A 112 -8.23 18.56 -31.63
C LYS A 112 -8.99 17.27 -31.29
N PRO A 113 -9.90 16.79 -32.11
CA PRO A 113 -10.81 15.68 -31.78
C PRO A 113 -10.14 14.35 -31.53
N ARG A 114 -8.87 14.20 -31.97
CA ARG A 114 -8.04 12.97 -31.68
C ARG A 114 -7.15 13.10 -30.47
N MET A 115 -7.15 14.24 -29.81
CA MET A 115 -6.34 14.46 -28.62
C MET A 115 -6.83 13.57 -27.48
N LYS A 116 -5.89 12.93 -26.81
CA LYS A 116 -6.14 12.14 -25.61
C LYS A 116 -5.45 12.77 -24.42
N ILE A 117 -5.99 12.54 -23.25
CA ILE A 117 -5.40 12.90 -21.95
C ILE A 117 -5.34 11.68 -21.07
N ALA A 118 -4.40 11.67 -20.13
CA ALA A 118 -4.34 10.63 -19.11
C ALA A 118 -5.50 10.82 -18.12
N ARG A 119 -6.05 9.71 -17.64
CA ARG A 119 -7.05 9.68 -16.56
C ARG A 119 -6.65 8.65 -15.51
N LEU A 120 -6.83 9.03 -14.27
CA LEU A 120 -6.53 8.18 -13.11
C LEU A 120 -7.79 7.48 -12.62
N ASN A 121 -7.65 6.19 -12.29
CA ASN A 121 -8.56 5.48 -11.41
C ASN A 121 -7.94 5.49 -10.00
N ASP A 122 -8.49 6.32 -9.11
CA ASP A 122 -8.00 6.55 -7.76
C ASP A 122 -8.22 5.34 -6.83
N GLU A 123 -9.21 4.50 -7.10
CA GLU A 123 -9.48 3.27 -6.35
C GLU A 123 -8.39 2.20 -6.58
N LEU A 124 -7.82 2.15 -7.79
CA LEU A 124 -6.72 1.25 -8.13
C LEU A 124 -5.34 1.82 -7.78
N CYS A 125 -5.22 3.14 -7.72
CA CYS A 125 -3.94 3.81 -7.61
C CYS A 125 -3.26 3.56 -6.26
N LEU A 126 -2.03 3.03 -6.29
CA LEU A 126 -1.20 2.83 -5.09
C LEU A 126 -0.51 4.12 -4.59
N GLY A 127 -0.48 5.17 -5.40
CA GLY A 127 0.26 6.39 -5.09
C GLY A 127 1.79 6.21 -5.14
N CYS A 128 2.29 5.23 -5.87
CA CYS A 128 3.70 4.86 -5.92
C CYS A 128 4.61 5.87 -6.67
N GLY A 129 4.03 6.81 -7.43
CA GLY A 129 4.76 7.88 -8.12
C GLY A 129 5.53 7.47 -9.38
N VAL A 130 5.47 6.20 -9.83
CA VAL A 130 6.18 5.75 -11.04
C VAL A 130 5.77 6.52 -12.28
N CYS A 131 4.47 6.83 -12.42
CA CYS A 131 3.94 7.64 -13.53
C CYS A 131 4.51 9.07 -13.56
N ILE A 132 4.84 9.65 -12.41
CA ILE A 132 5.45 11.00 -12.33
C ILE A 132 6.84 10.99 -12.97
N ARG A 133 7.66 9.97 -12.63
CA ARG A 133 8.99 9.80 -13.21
C ARG A 133 8.98 9.73 -14.73
N SER A 134 7.97 9.07 -15.28
CA SER A 134 7.80 8.91 -16.73
C SER A 134 7.33 10.16 -17.45
N CYS A 135 6.73 11.13 -16.73
CA CYS A 135 6.19 12.37 -17.28
C CYS A 135 7.21 13.50 -17.37
N ASN A 136 8.50 13.19 -17.55
CA ASN A 136 9.62 14.13 -17.45
C ASN A 136 9.55 15.32 -18.42
N LYS A 137 9.03 15.13 -19.65
CA LYS A 137 9.06 16.16 -20.69
C LYS A 137 7.98 17.23 -20.48
N HIS A 138 6.78 16.85 -20.05
CA HIS A 138 5.64 17.76 -19.98
C HIS A 138 5.28 18.18 -18.56
N LYS A 139 5.81 17.48 -17.56
CA LYS A 139 5.53 17.73 -16.13
C LYS A 139 4.04 17.87 -15.80
N SER A 140 3.20 17.18 -16.57
CA SER A 140 1.73 17.24 -16.46
C SER A 140 1.19 16.41 -15.29
N LEU A 141 2.07 15.72 -14.55
CA LEU A 141 1.72 14.93 -13.38
C LEU A 141 2.45 15.46 -12.16
N SER A 142 1.71 15.68 -11.09
CA SER A 142 2.20 16.01 -9.76
C SER A 142 1.66 15.04 -8.72
N LEU A 143 2.32 14.92 -7.56
CA LEU A 143 1.79 14.18 -6.42
C LEU A 143 1.12 15.17 -5.47
N GLU A 144 -0.13 14.91 -5.13
CA GLU A 144 -0.88 15.65 -4.13
C GLU A 144 -1.33 14.75 -2.98
N SER A 145 -1.66 15.35 -1.85
CA SER A 145 -2.17 14.61 -0.70
C SER A 145 -3.52 14.00 -1.01
N ARG A 146 -3.72 12.73 -0.60
CA ARG A 146 -5.05 12.10 -0.67
C ARG A 146 -6.04 12.83 0.22
N PRO A 147 -7.32 12.96 -0.21
CA PRO A 147 -8.38 13.51 0.63
C PRO A 147 -8.55 12.73 1.95
N LYS A 148 -8.43 11.41 1.89
CA LYS A 148 -8.47 10.54 3.06
C LYS A 148 -7.04 10.13 3.42
N ARG A 149 -6.60 10.54 4.62
CA ARG A 149 -5.29 10.20 5.14
C ARG A 149 -5.17 8.71 5.43
N VAL A 150 -4.11 8.09 4.94
CA VAL A 150 -3.70 6.73 5.27
C VAL A 150 -2.81 6.77 6.51
N LEU A 151 -3.22 6.11 7.57
CA LEU A 151 -2.43 5.99 8.80
C LEU A 151 -1.47 4.81 8.65
N THR A 152 -0.19 5.10 8.50
CA THR A 152 0.84 4.08 8.45
C THR A 152 0.97 3.42 9.83
N PRO A 153 0.81 2.10 9.95
CA PRO A 153 0.96 1.38 11.21
C PRO A 153 2.36 1.55 11.82
N LEU A 154 2.45 1.46 13.14
CA LEU A 154 3.72 1.59 13.84
C LEU A 154 4.67 0.43 13.49
N ASN A 155 4.17 -0.80 13.58
CA ASN A 155 4.90 -2.04 13.34
C ASN A 155 3.99 -3.11 12.70
N GLY A 156 4.54 -4.30 12.46
CA GLY A 156 3.82 -5.43 11.85
C GLY A 156 2.59 -5.88 12.65
N THR A 157 2.68 -5.91 13.98
CA THR A 157 1.57 -6.28 14.87
C THR A 157 0.44 -5.26 14.75
N HIS A 158 0.76 -3.98 14.82
CA HIS A 158 -0.21 -2.89 14.62
C HIS A 158 -0.89 -3.01 13.25
N ARG A 159 -0.12 -3.30 12.19
CA ARG A 159 -0.66 -3.53 10.84
C ARG A 159 -1.67 -4.67 10.81
N ALA A 160 -1.33 -5.82 11.41
CA ALA A 160 -2.22 -6.98 11.45
C ALA A 160 -3.54 -6.67 12.16
N VAL A 161 -3.50 -5.95 13.29
CA VAL A 161 -4.69 -5.55 14.03
C VAL A 161 -5.55 -4.56 13.23
N VAL A 162 -4.95 -3.53 12.61
CA VAL A 162 -5.69 -2.58 11.76
C VAL A 162 -6.37 -3.30 10.60
N MET A 163 -5.67 -4.19 9.92
CA MET A 163 -6.25 -5.00 8.83
C MET A 163 -7.38 -5.90 9.30
N ALA A 164 -7.27 -6.48 10.50
CA ALA A 164 -8.32 -7.30 11.08
C ALA A 164 -9.58 -6.47 11.42
N ILE A 165 -9.41 -5.26 11.93
CA ILE A 165 -10.51 -4.31 12.20
C ILE A 165 -11.20 -3.92 10.89
N GLU A 166 -10.44 -3.51 9.87
CA GLU A 166 -10.98 -3.08 8.56
C GLU A 166 -11.78 -4.18 7.86
N ARG A 167 -11.34 -5.43 8.03
CA ARG A 167 -12.02 -6.62 7.48
C ARG A 167 -13.14 -7.17 8.37
N GLY A 168 -13.39 -6.58 9.53
CA GLY A 168 -14.36 -7.09 10.51
C GLY A 168 -14.00 -8.47 11.06
N LYS A 169 -12.70 -8.79 11.17
CA LYS A 169 -12.18 -10.10 11.60
C LYS A 169 -11.31 -10.02 12.87
N LEU A 170 -11.43 -8.94 13.64
CA LEU A 170 -10.66 -8.77 14.87
C LEU A 170 -10.89 -9.91 15.87
N GLN A 171 -12.12 -10.44 15.95
CA GLN A 171 -12.46 -11.58 16.78
C GLN A 171 -11.65 -12.84 16.42
N ASN A 172 -11.33 -13.05 15.15
CA ASN A 172 -10.54 -14.21 14.71
C ASN A 172 -9.05 -14.04 15.02
N LEU A 173 -8.58 -12.81 15.18
CA LEU A 173 -7.21 -12.54 15.62
C LEU A 173 -7.05 -12.77 17.12
N ILE A 174 -8.09 -12.48 17.91
CA ILE A 174 -8.10 -12.67 19.37
C ILE A 174 -8.30 -14.16 19.73
N PHE A 175 -9.22 -14.81 19.03
CA PHE A 175 -9.53 -16.23 19.19
C PHE A 175 -9.01 -17.01 17.98
N ASP A 176 -7.70 -17.13 17.89
CA ASP A 176 -6.98 -17.69 16.73
C ASP A 176 -7.06 -19.20 16.61
N ASN A 177 -7.22 -19.92 17.75
CA ASN A 177 -7.31 -21.36 17.74
C ASN A 177 -8.70 -21.87 17.32
N GLN A 178 -8.94 -21.93 16.02
CA GLN A 178 -10.20 -22.36 15.42
C GLN A 178 -10.50 -23.86 15.62
N VAL A 179 -9.57 -24.66 16.12
CA VAL A 179 -9.77 -26.08 16.47
C VAL A 179 -10.63 -26.19 17.72
N LEU A 180 -10.44 -25.28 18.68
CA LEU A 180 -11.21 -25.27 19.92
C LEU A 180 -12.61 -24.67 19.68
N TRP A 181 -13.63 -25.44 20.03
CA TRP A 181 -15.01 -24.96 19.90
C TRP A 181 -15.28 -23.70 20.73
N SER A 182 -14.65 -23.59 21.93
CA SER A 182 -14.74 -22.41 22.79
C SER A 182 -14.23 -21.15 22.11
N HIS A 183 -13.10 -21.21 21.40
CA HIS A 183 -12.59 -20.10 20.63
C HIS A 183 -13.54 -19.71 19.48
N ARG A 184 -14.13 -20.68 18.80
CA ARG A 184 -15.14 -20.42 17.74
C ARG A 184 -16.39 -19.75 18.32
N ALA A 185 -16.90 -20.24 19.45
CA ALA A 185 -18.06 -19.66 20.11
C ALA A 185 -17.78 -18.21 20.57
N MET A 186 -16.64 -17.99 21.24
CA MET A 186 -16.24 -16.65 21.68
C MET A 186 -15.99 -15.69 20.53
N ALA A 187 -15.37 -16.14 19.45
CA ALA A 187 -15.21 -15.36 18.22
C ALA A 187 -16.58 -14.98 17.62
N GLY A 188 -17.55 -15.90 17.63
CA GLY A 188 -18.91 -15.62 17.18
C GLY A 188 -19.59 -14.53 18.01
N VAL A 189 -19.56 -14.67 19.34
CA VAL A 189 -20.15 -13.68 20.26
C VAL A 189 -19.48 -12.31 20.09
N LEU A 190 -18.15 -12.24 20.11
CA LEU A 190 -17.40 -11.00 19.92
C LEU A 190 -17.67 -10.40 18.54
N GLY A 191 -17.78 -11.22 17.51
CA GLY A 191 -18.09 -10.77 16.14
C GLY A 191 -19.43 -10.03 16.07
N VAL A 192 -20.46 -10.54 16.74
CA VAL A 192 -21.78 -9.87 16.83
C VAL A 192 -21.67 -8.55 17.60
N ILE A 193 -20.97 -8.53 18.73
CA ILE A 193 -20.77 -7.31 19.53
C ILE A 193 -20.05 -6.24 18.70
N LEU A 194 -19.01 -6.60 17.96
CA LEU A 194 -18.25 -5.65 17.13
C LEU A 194 -19.03 -5.11 15.92
N GLN A 195 -20.13 -5.75 15.55
CA GLN A 195 -21.03 -5.27 14.50
C GLN A 195 -22.11 -4.30 14.99
N LEU A 196 -22.30 -4.17 16.30
CA LEU A 196 -23.27 -3.22 16.86
C LEU A 196 -22.93 -1.78 16.46
N PRO A 197 -23.92 -0.98 16.03
CA PRO A 197 -23.70 0.35 15.49
C PRO A 197 -22.84 1.29 16.36
N PRO A 198 -23.03 1.39 17.68
CA PRO A 198 -22.21 2.27 18.51
C PRO A 198 -20.75 1.82 18.60
N ILE A 199 -20.52 0.51 18.68
CA ILE A 199 -19.15 -0.05 18.75
C ILE A 199 -18.45 0.08 17.40
N LYS A 200 -19.16 -0.15 16.31
CA LYS A 200 -18.65 0.02 14.96
C LYS A 200 -18.26 1.48 14.68
N GLN A 201 -19.05 2.44 15.15
CA GLN A 201 -18.74 3.86 15.07
C GLN A 201 -17.53 4.23 15.93
N ALA A 202 -17.45 3.71 17.16
CA ALA A 202 -16.33 3.92 18.06
C ALA A 202 -15.03 3.33 17.49
N LEU A 203 -15.06 2.11 16.94
CA LEU A 203 -13.89 1.47 16.28
C LEU A 203 -13.50 2.19 14.99
N ALA A 204 -14.45 2.82 14.30
CA ALA A 204 -14.19 3.61 13.11
C ALA A 204 -13.57 4.98 13.43
N SER A 205 -13.71 5.49 14.68
CA SER A 205 -13.08 6.73 15.05
C SER A 205 -11.56 6.59 15.11
N GLU A 206 -10.84 7.43 14.36
CA GLU A 206 -9.38 7.35 14.22
C GLU A 206 -8.64 7.55 15.57
N GLN A 207 -9.24 8.29 16.51
CA GLN A 207 -8.67 8.53 17.84
C GLN A 207 -8.71 7.29 18.75
N LEU A 208 -9.78 6.48 18.67
CA LEU A 208 -9.88 5.24 19.44
C LEU A 208 -9.00 4.13 18.86
N LYS A 209 -8.89 4.06 17.53
CA LYS A 209 -7.94 3.15 16.88
C LYS A 209 -6.51 3.39 17.38
N SER A 210 -6.07 4.65 17.45
CA SER A 210 -4.71 4.99 17.89
C SER A 210 -4.49 4.66 19.37
N ARG A 211 -5.37 5.08 20.28
CA ARG A 211 -5.21 4.86 21.72
C ARG A 211 -5.33 3.40 22.15
N TYR A 212 -6.29 2.68 21.62
CA TYR A 212 -6.48 1.26 21.95
C TYR A 212 -5.29 0.42 21.45
N LEU A 213 -4.79 0.69 20.27
CA LEU A 213 -3.66 0.00 19.71
C LEU A 213 -2.34 0.33 20.40
N GLU A 214 -2.13 1.57 20.81
CA GLU A 214 -0.98 1.95 21.65
C GLU A 214 -0.98 1.20 22.99
N THR A 215 -2.15 1.07 23.60
CA THR A 215 -2.28 0.32 24.87
C THR A 215 -1.99 -1.17 24.69
N LEU A 216 -2.52 -1.80 23.63
CA LEU A 216 -2.24 -3.22 23.31
C LEU A 216 -0.77 -3.46 23.02
N ILE A 217 -0.14 -2.61 22.25
CA ILE A 217 1.27 -2.75 21.85
C ILE A 217 2.20 -2.56 23.06
N ASN A 218 1.88 -1.64 23.96
CA ASN A 218 2.66 -1.41 25.17
C ASN A 218 2.56 -2.58 26.16
N HIS A 219 1.42 -3.29 26.22
CA HIS A 219 1.26 -4.50 27.03
C HIS A 219 1.97 -5.74 26.49
N THR A 220 2.26 -5.79 25.19
CA THR A 220 2.97 -6.92 24.55
C THR A 220 4.50 -6.75 24.55
N ARG A 221 5.03 -5.65 25.10
CA ARG A 221 6.47 -5.38 25.24
C ARG A 221 7.09 -5.86 26.56
N HIS A 222 6.33 -6.58 27.41
CA HIS A 222 6.84 -7.21 28.64
C HIS A 222 6.93 -8.74 28.53
#